data_7f887347d587ff217b0918854400d11d
#
_entry.id   7f887347d587ff217b0918854400d11d
#
_cell.length_a   1.000
_cell.length_b   1.000
_cell.length_c   1.000
_cell.angle_alpha   90.00
_cell.angle_beta   90.00
_cell.angle_gamma   90.00
#
_symmetry.space_group_name_H-M   'P 1'
#
loop_
_entity.id
_entity.type
_entity.pdbx_description
1 polymer ?
#
loop_
_entity_poly.entity_id
_entity_poly.type
_entity_poly.pdbx_seq_one_letter_code
_entity_poly.pdbx_strand_id
1 'polypeptide(L)'
;MDLILVASFLLFMGAFAGIGLASMWVKEDTTDDYLVAGRGMHPALAALSAVSTWNSGYMFIGFIGFTYTMGYSIIWIGLGSMVGQIVAWIWLYKFIQQAANERGVRSLSSLVSDVTGSPEAKLAAVLSVLFLAVYAAAQLTSGGKALYVMLGWSEVIGILIGFVLVVAYCYAGGIRASIWTDAAQSSVMIIGSSLLCYVALGEVGGFSGLHDGLEGQNANLTSIVPADLNFGVTLWIFAFFLGGLSVAGQPQVVSRVMTLGTDEDRKTAMLWFFAWQTPFLVIMVIIGLASRVVFTGSDFDPELGLPMLAMETLGPFWVGLILASIFAATMSTADSQVLACTAAFTDDVMPEISQDHKKTKIVTLIIAAFATAISIFGLYVPGGDSVFALVVLAVYGLGSIFVPILIIRWAGYEPDTNHTMAMMLAALITVILWSVSGFGDDIFPSVPGMGAAFITHFMMNQLRSSDISPLGRFDLPNFKTIGIGALVILTPVTVVEASYILAGPDSLESGGGPSGDWLVEASFGTEQLADGIDYVNDGQTLTVEMHTDAV
;
A
#
# COMPACT_ATOMS: atom_id res chain seq x y z
N MET A 1 4.29 -1.54 33.69
CA MET A 1 4.89 -0.75 32.59
C MET A 1 6.39 -0.82 32.75
N ASP A 2 7.10 -1.32 31.73
CA ASP A 2 8.57 -1.39 31.80
C ASP A 2 9.17 0.00 31.49
N LEU A 3 9.89 0.54 32.44
CA LEU A 3 10.47 1.88 32.34
C LEU A 3 11.55 1.94 31.24
N ILE A 4 12.26 0.83 31.00
CA ILE A 4 13.31 0.75 29.97
C ILE A 4 12.68 0.81 28.58
N LEU A 5 11.55 0.13 28.36
CA LEU A 5 10.80 0.17 27.12
C LEU A 5 10.35 1.62 26.81
N VAL A 6 9.70 2.27 27.77
CA VAL A 6 9.24 3.66 27.60
C VAL A 6 10.41 4.61 27.36
N ALA A 7 11.50 4.46 28.11
CA ALA A 7 12.68 5.32 27.95
C ALA A 7 13.35 5.15 26.58
N SER A 8 13.47 3.92 26.07
CA SER A 8 14.02 3.66 24.73
C SER A 8 13.11 4.24 23.62
N PHE A 9 11.81 4.05 23.71
CA PHE A 9 10.85 4.65 22.80
C PHE A 9 10.96 6.18 22.75
N LEU A 10 10.96 6.83 23.93
CA LEU A 10 11.09 8.28 24.03
C LEU A 10 12.45 8.81 23.54
N LEU A 11 13.52 8.02 23.68
CA LEU A 11 14.85 8.36 23.15
C LEU A 11 14.80 8.50 21.63
N PHE A 12 14.22 7.50 20.92
CA PHE A 12 14.10 7.55 19.47
C PHE A 12 13.14 8.64 18.99
N MET A 13 12.00 8.80 19.67
CA MET A 13 11.06 9.89 19.36
C MET A 13 11.70 11.27 19.55
N GLY A 14 12.48 11.44 20.60
CA GLY A 14 13.24 12.68 20.86
C GLY A 14 14.30 12.95 19.79
N ALA A 15 14.97 11.89 19.30
CA ALA A 15 15.94 12.02 18.20
C ALA A 15 15.26 12.46 16.90
N PHE A 16 14.11 11.86 16.53
CA PHE A 16 13.34 12.27 15.36
C PHE A 16 12.84 13.72 15.48
N ALA A 17 12.29 14.09 16.64
CA ALA A 17 11.89 15.46 16.89
C ALA A 17 13.05 16.45 16.76
N GLY A 18 14.22 16.09 17.28
CA GLY A 18 15.43 16.91 17.17
C GLY A 18 15.89 17.12 15.73
N ILE A 19 15.86 16.07 14.90
CA ILE A 19 16.19 16.15 13.46
C ILE A 19 15.18 17.03 12.72
N GLY A 20 13.87 16.83 12.99
CA GLY A 20 12.81 17.65 12.39
C GLY A 20 12.96 19.13 12.74
N LEU A 21 13.26 19.44 13.99
CA LEU A 21 13.49 20.82 14.44
C LEU A 21 14.77 21.41 13.83
N ALA A 22 15.82 20.62 13.61
CA ALA A 22 17.05 21.09 12.97
C ALA A 22 16.84 21.59 11.54
N SER A 23 15.81 21.09 10.84
CA SER A 23 15.45 21.58 9.50
C SER A 23 15.01 23.05 9.49
N MET A 24 14.56 23.58 10.63
CA MET A 24 14.18 24.99 10.78
C MET A 24 15.34 25.97 10.54
N TRP A 25 16.59 25.51 10.71
CA TRP A 25 17.76 26.36 10.50
C TRP A 25 18.12 26.57 9.02
N VAL A 26 17.58 25.72 8.13
CA VAL A 26 17.91 25.76 6.69
C VAL A 26 16.68 25.97 5.81
N LYS A 27 15.49 26.09 6.39
CA LYS A 27 14.25 26.34 5.65
C LYS A 27 14.19 27.80 5.18
N GLU A 28 13.48 28.00 4.06
CA GLU A 28 13.01 29.31 3.62
C GLU A 28 11.54 29.47 4.00
N ASP A 29 11.13 30.71 4.35
CA ASP A 29 9.73 30.99 4.69
C ASP A 29 8.90 31.28 3.43
N THR A 30 8.98 30.37 2.45
CA THR A 30 8.21 30.38 1.20
C THR A 30 7.29 29.16 1.12
N THR A 31 6.20 29.27 0.35
CA THR A 31 5.30 28.13 0.14
C THR A 31 5.99 27.05 -0.70
N ASP A 32 6.87 27.41 -1.62
CA ASP A 32 7.62 26.45 -2.44
C ASP A 32 8.62 25.64 -1.61
N ASP A 33 9.34 26.28 -0.68
CA ASP A 33 10.20 25.53 0.23
C ASP A 33 9.38 24.61 1.15
N TYR A 34 8.24 25.10 1.62
CA TYR A 34 7.35 24.38 2.53
C TYR A 34 6.74 23.12 1.89
N LEU A 35 6.36 23.15 0.60
CA LEU A 35 5.64 22.07 -0.09
C LEU A 35 6.51 21.22 -1.02
N VAL A 36 7.63 21.75 -1.56
CA VAL A 36 8.52 21.03 -2.51
C VAL A 36 10.01 21.26 -2.24
N ALA A 37 10.37 21.80 -1.06
CA ALA A 37 11.76 22.03 -0.62
C ALA A 37 12.62 22.78 -1.66
N GLY A 38 12.02 23.72 -2.41
CA GLY A 38 12.70 24.48 -3.47
C GLY A 38 13.25 23.61 -4.60
N ARG A 39 12.82 22.35 -4.74
CA ARG A 39 13.26 21.35 -5.74
C ARG A 39 14.77 21.07 -5.74
N GLY A 40 15.42 21.24 -4.60
CA GLY A 40 16.86 21.06 -4.41
C GLY A 40 17.22 19.97 -3.38
N MET A 41 16.33 18.96 -3.19
CA MET A 41 16.56 17.92 -2.21
C MET A 41 17.59 16.90 -2.72
N HIS A 42 18.47 16.47 -1.81
CA HIS A 42 19.45 15.43 -2.14
C HIS A 42 18.75 14.10 -2.49
N PRO A 43 19.11 13.44 -3.61
CA PRO A 43 18.40 12.25 -4.11
C PRO A 43 18.25 11.11 -3.10
N ALA A 44 19.28 10.83 -2.30
CA ALA A 44 19.21 9.77 -1.29
C ALA A 44 18.19 10.11 -0.17
N LEU A 45 18.11 11.37 0.27
CA LEU A 45 17.15 11.79 1.29
C LEU A 45 15.73 11.73 0.76
N ALA A 46 15.50 12.22 -0.47
CA ALA A 46 14.20 12.15 -1.13
C ALA A 46 13.75 10.67 -1.33
N ALA A 47 14.68 9.79 -1.69
CA ALA A 47 14.40 8.36 -1.86
C ALA A 47 14.08 7.66 -0.54
N LEU A 48 14.87 7.91 0.52
CA LEU A 48 14.63 7.34 1.84
C LEU A 48 13.30 7.84 2.43
N SER A 49 12.95 9.10 2.20
CA SER A 49 11.63 9.63 2.53
C SER A 49 10.53 8.97 1.70
N ALA A 50 10.69 8.88 0.37
CA ALA A 50 9.70 8.27 -0.52
C ALA A 50 9.44 6.80 -0.14
N VAL A 51 10.49 6.02 0.17
CA VAL A 51 10.35 4.60 0.51
C VAL A 51 9.76 4.40 1.90
N SER A 52 10.10 5.22 2.90
CA SER A 52 9.47 5.13 4.22
C SER A 52 8.00 5.54 4.18
N THR A 53 7.69 6.59 3.41
CA THR A 53 6.30 7.03 3.16
C THR A 53 5.47 5.96 2.43
N TRP A 54 6.06 5.24 1.47
CA TRP A 54 5.39 4.15 0.74
C TRP A 54 5.12 2.94 1.64
N ASN A 55 6.11 2.54 2.44
CA ASN A 55 5.99 1.35 3.27
C ASN A 55 5.07 1.56 4.49
N SER A 56 5.01 2.75 5.04
CA SER A 56 4.04 3.18 6.05
C SER A 56 3.88 2.24 7.26
N GLY A 57 3.01 2.58 8.19
CA GLY A 57 2.54 1.69 9.25
C GLY A 57 1.82 0.44 8.72
N TYR A 58 1.33 0.49 7.47
CA TYR A 58 0.76 -0.66 6.79
C TYR A 58 1.71 -1.87 6.79
N MET A 59 3.00 -1.67 6.52
CA MET A 59 3.97 -2.78 6.48
C MET A 59 4.15 -3.45 7.84
N PHE A 60 4.05 -2.70 8.94
CA PHE A 60 4.23 -3.23 10.30
C PHE A 60 2.98 -3.86 10.90
N ILE A 61 1.81 -3.50 10.42
CA ILE A 61 0.51 -3.92 10.94
C ILE A 61 -0.27 -4.66 9.85
N GLY A 62 -0.81 -3.98 8.85
CA GLY A 62 -1.69 -4.57 7.84
C GLY A 62 -1.01 -5.62 6.97
N PHE A 63 0.22 -5.37 6.48
CA PHE A 63 0.96 -6.32 5.66
C PHE A 63 1.38 -7.58 6.43
N ILE A 64 1.72 -7.42 7.72
CA ILE A 64 1.99 -8.56 8.60
C ILE A 64 0.75 -9.43 8.74
N GLY A 65 -0.42 -8.82 8.99
CA GLY A 65 -1.69 -9.55 9.07
C GLY A 65 -2.03 -10.25 7.77
N PHE A 66 -1.84 -9.59 6.65
CA PHE A 66 -2.06 -10.20 5.34
C PHE A 66 -1.08 -11.35 5.06
N THR A 67 0.21 -11.19 5.40
CA THR A 67 1.22 -12.26 5.27
C THR A 67 0.89 -13.46 6.16
N TYR A 68 0.44 -13.20 7.39
CA TYR A 68 0.00 -14.22 8.34
C TYR A 68 -1.12 -15.10 7.78
N THR A 69 -2.06 -14.53 7.04
CA THR A 69 -3.19 -15.25 6.45
C THR A 69 -2.83 -15.94 5.14
N MET A 70 -2.00 -15.32 4.30
CA MET A 70 -1.72 -15.77 2.93
C MET A 70 -0.58 -16.80 2.84
N GLY A 71 0.27 -16.93 3.86
CA GLY A 71 1.42 -17.83 3.78
C GLY A 71 2.38 -17.48 2.63
N TYR A 72 2.94 -18.48 1.96
CA TYR A 72 3.93 -18.29 0.90
C TYR A 72 3.39 -17.60 -0.35
N SER A 73 2.08 -17.62 -0.59
CA SER A 73 1.50 -16.92 -1.74
C SER A 73 1.70 -15.40 -1.71
N ILE A 74 2.05 -14.83 -0.54
CA ILE A 74 2.44 -13.42 -0.37
C ILE A 74 3.60 -13.00 -1.29
N ILE A 75 4.42 -13.93 -1.77
CA ILE A 75 5.54 -13.63 -2.68
C ILE A 75 5.08 -12.87 -3.93
N TRP A 76 3.88 -13.13 -4.41
CA TRP A 76 3.35 -12.49 -5.61
C TRP A 76 3.01 -11.02 -5.41
N ILE A 77 2.56 -10.63 -4.20
CA ILE A 77 2.38 -9.20 -3.91
C ILE A 77 3.74 -8.50 -3.92
N GLY A 78 4.77 -9.15 -3.38
CA GLY A 78 6.14 -8.63 -3.42
C GLY A 78 6.64 -8.45 -4.85
N LEU A 79 6.61 -9.50 -5.66
CA LEU A 79 7.11 -9.48 -7.04
C LEU A 79 6.27 -8.57 -7.94
N GLY A 80 4.95 -8.72 -7.95
CA GLY A 80 4.06 -7.92 -8.78
C GLY A 80 4.15 -6.44 -8.46
N SER A 81 4.07 -6.09 -7.18
CA SER A 81 4.16 -4.70 -6.71
C SER A 81 5.53 -4.08 -7.03
N MET A 82 6.63 -4.83 -6.86
CA MET A 82 7.98 -4.34 -7.19
C MET A 82 8.09 -3.99 -8.68
N VAL A 83 7.58 -4.84 -9.57
CA VAL A 83 7.60 -4.56 -11.02
C VAL A 83 6.75 -3.33 -11.36
N GLY A 84 5.56 -3.21 -10.76
CA GLY A 84 4.71 -2.02 -10.93
C GLY A 84 5.41 -0.73 -10.49
N GLN A 85 6.10 -0.76 -9.36
CA GLN A 85 6.89 0.37 -8.86
C GLN A 85 8.05 0.72 -9.79
N ILE A 86 8.78 -0.27 -10.33
CA ILE A 86 9.87 -0.04 -11.29
C ILE A 86 9.33 0.68 -12.53
N VAL A 87 8.20 0.22 -13.06
CA VAL A 87 7.51 0.86 -14.19
C VAL A 87 7.15 2.31 -13.89
N ALA A 88 6.58 2.56 -12.69
CA ALA A 88 6.26 3.92 -12.24
C ALA A 88 7.51 4.81 -12.17
N TRP A 89 8.61 4.34 -11.58
CA TRP A 89 9.85 5.10 -11.44
C TRP A 89 10.52 5.44 -12.77
N ILE A 90 10.51 4.49 -13.73
CA ILE A 90 11.18 4.68 -15.03
C ILE A 90 10.40 5.67 -15.91
N TRP A 91 9.08 5.55 -15.99
CA TRP A 91 8.26 6.29 -16.95
C TRP A 91 7.39 7.38 -16.32
N LEU A 92 6.53 7.02 -15.37
CA LEU A 92 5.55 7.97 -14.83
C LEU A 92 6.20 9.03 -13.96
N TYR A 93 7.15 8.66 -13.11
CA TYR A 93 7.86 9.65 -12.29
C TYR A 93 8.79 10.56 -13.10
N LYS A 94 9.31 10.07 -14.23
CA LYS A 94 10.01 10.95 -15.17
C LYS A 94 9.07 12.01 -15.73
N PHE A 95 7.90 11.60 -16.21
CA PHE A 95 6.88 12.51 -16.71
C PHE A 95 6.43 13.51 -15.63
N ILE A 96 6.10 13.01 -14.44
CA ILE A 96 5.66 13.82 -13.31
C ILE A 96 6.70 14.87 -12.93
N GLN A 97 7.98 14.47 -12.78
CA GLN A 97 9.07 15.37 -12.42
C GLN A 97 9.26 16.46 -13.47
N GLN A 98 9.31 16.10 -14.74
CA GLN A 98 9.48 17.06 -15.84
C GLN A 98 8.31 18.03 -15.90
N ALA A 99 7.08 17.54 -15.92
CA ALA A 99 5.90 18.38 -15.98
C ALA A 99 5.75 19.28 -14.73
N ALA A 100 6.09 18.77 -13.54
CA ALA A 100 6.04 19.56 -12.31
C ALA A 100 7.09 20.68 -12.31
N ASN A 101 8.31 20.40 -12.78
CA ASN A 101 9.39 21.40 -12.85
C ASN A 101 9.09 22.48 -13.90
N GLU A 102 8.64 22.09 -15.09
CA GLU A 102 8.31 23.02 -16.18
C GLU A 102 7.14 23.94 -15.84
N ARG A 103 6.13 23.41 -15.17
CA ARG A 103 4.91 24.15 -14.82
C ARG A 103 4.95 24.81 -13.44
N GLY A 104 5.94 24.52 -12.61
CA GLY A 104 6.05 25.03 -11.25
C GLY A 104 4.95 24.53 -10.30
N VAL A 105 4.27 23.43 -10.62
CA VAL A 105 3.18 22.88 -9.79
C VAL A 105 3.72 22.04 -8.63
N ARG A 106 2.97 21.97 -7.52
CA ARG A 106 3.39 21.37 -6.25
C ARG A 106 2.49 20.19 -5.82
N SER A 107 1.42 19.93 -6.55
CA SER A 107 0.46 18.87 -6.27
C SER A 107 0.30 17.92 -7.45
N LEU A 108 -0.02 16.64 -7.17
CA LEU A 108 -0.35 15.67 -8.20
C LEU A 108 -1.66 16.02 -8.90
N SER A 109 -2.64 16.59 -8.18
CA SER A 109 -3.92 17.03 -8.74
C SER A 109 -3.77 18.10 -9.82
N SER A 110 -2.78 18.99 -9.71
CA SER A 110 -2.47 19.97 -10.75
C SER A 110 -1.98 19.33 -12.06
N LEU A 111 -1.49 18.08 -12.03
CA LEU A 111 -0.97 17.38 -13.22
C LEU A 111 -2.05 16.69 -14.05
N VAL A 112 -3.29 16.57 -13.56
CA VAL A 112 -4.38 15.96 -14.34
C VAL A 112 -4.91 16.91 -15.42
N SER A 113 -4.56 18.19 -15.36
CA SER A 113 -4.97 19.25 -16.27
C SER A 113 -3.78 20.14 -16.62
N ASP A 114 -3.90 20.95 -17.68
CA ASP A 114 -2.89 21.97 -18.03
C ASP A 114 -3.09 23.27 -17.25
N VAL A 115 -4.27 23.46 -16.66
CA VAL A 115 -4.63 24.67 -15.91
C VAL A 115 -4.83 24.32 -14.43
N THR A 116 -3.97 24.87 -13.57
CA THR A 116 -4.11 24.76 -12.11
C THR A 116 -5.43 25.36 -11.65
N GLY A 117 -6.11 24.67 -10.73
CA GLY A 117 -7.42 25.12 -10.23
C GLY A 117 -8.57 24.97 -11.22
N SER A 118 -8.39 24.27 -12.34
CA SER A 118 -9.47 23.88 -13.24
C SER A 118 -10.48 22.94 -12.55
N PRO A 119 -11.71 22.75 -13.08
CA PRO A 119 -12.70 21.88 -12.45
C PRO A 119 -12.22 20.45 -12.23
N GLU A 120 -11.49 19.86 -13.21
CA GLU A 120 -10.91 18.53 -13.08
C GLU A 120 -9.77 18.47 -12.05
N ALA A 121 -8.92 19.53 -11.99
CA ALA A 121 -7.89 19.62 -10.96
C ALA A 121 -8.50 19.76 -9.56
N LYS A 122 -9.58 20.55 -9.42
CA LYS A 122 -10.33 20.67 -8.17
C LYS A 122 -10.95 19.33 -7.73
N LEU A 123 -11.57 18.60 -8.66
CA LEU A 123 -12.11 17.27 -8.36
C LEU A 123 -11.00 16.31 -7.92
N ALA A 124 -9.89 16.28 -8.65
CA ALA A 124 -8.72 15.46 -8.29
C ALA A 124 -8.16 15.83 -6.91
N ALA A 125 -8.09 17.13 -6.59
CA ALA A 125 -7.63 17.60 -5.27
C ALA A 125 -8.58 17.19 -4.14
N VAL A 126 -9.89 17.34 -4.33
CA VAL A 126 -10.89 16.90 -3.33
C VAL A 126 -10.80 15.40 -3.10
N LEU A 127 -10.72 14.60 -4.17
CA LEU A 127 -10.56 13.14 -4.05
C LEU A 127 -9.23 12.78 -3.36
N SER A 128 -8.13 13.46 -3.68
CA SER A 128 -6.85 13.29 -2.99
C SER A 128 -6.98 13.54 -1.49
N VAL A 129 -7.59 14.66 -1.10
CA VAL A 129 -7.76 15.01 0.32
C VAL A 129 -8.61 13.97 1.05
N LEU A 130 -9.70 13.50 0.45
CA LEU A 130 -10.57 12.49 1.07
C LEU A 130 -9.85 11.15 1.28
N PHE A 131 -9.24 10.60 0.24
CA PHE A 131 -8.53 9.31 0.34
C PHE A 131 -7.28 9.39 1.22
N LEU A 132 -6.51 10.48 1.11
CA LEU A 132 -5.32 10.65 1.94
C LEU A 132 -5.67 10.92 3.41
N ALA A 133 -6.79 11.58 3.71
CA ALA A 133 -7.23 11.75 5.09
C ALA A 133 -7.61 10.40 5.73
N VAL A 134 -8.28 9.52 4.98
CA VAL A 134 -8.55 8.13 5.43
C VAL A 134 -7.24 7.35 5.61
N TYR A 135 -6.30 7.50 4.67
CA TYR A 135 -5.01 6.83 4.78
C TYR A 135 -4.18 7.37 5.97
N ALA A 136 -4.19 8.69 6.22
CA ALA A 136 -3.54 9.28 7.39
C ALA A 136 -4.19 8.80 8.70
N ALA A 137 -5.52 8.66 8.70
CA ALA A 137 -6.23 8.06 9.84
C ALA A 137 -5.75 6.64 10.12
N ALA A 138 -5.59 5.79 9.08
CA ALA A 138 -5.04 4.44 9.21
C ALA A 138 -3.63 4.43 9.82
N GLN A 139 -2.79 5.42 9.49
CA GLN A 139 -1.47 5.57 10.10
C GLN A 139 -1.56 5.86 11.60
N LEU A 140 -2.43 6.78 11.98
CA LEU A 140 -2.65 7.11 13.39
C LEU A 140 -3.21 5.93 14.17
N THR A 141 -4.14 5.17 13.59
CA THR A 141 -4.69 3.93 14.16
C THR A 141 -3.60 2.86 14.33
N SER A 142 -2.72 2.68 13.34
CA SER A 142 -1.57 1.77 13.42
C SER A 142 -0.67 2.09 14.63
N GLY A 143 -0.33 3.36 14.84
CA GLY A 143 0.40 3.81 16.03
C GLY A 143 -0.37 3.57 17.33
N GLY A 144 -1.69 3.76 17.31
CA GLY A 144 -2.60 3.49 18.43
C GLY A 144 -2.58 2.01 18.83
N LYS A 145 -2.77 1.10 17.87
CA LYS A 145 -2.70 -0.37 18.09
C LYS A 145 -1.35 -0.79 18.67
N ALA A 146 -0.24 -0.27 18.14
CA ALA A 146 1.09 -0.59 18.65
C ALA A 146 1.28 -0.17 20.12
N LEU A 147 0.84 1.04 20.49
CA LEU A 147 0.89 1.50 21.88
C LEU A 147 -0.02 0.71 22.80
N TYR A 148 -1.20 0.34 22.33
CA TYR A 148 -2.11 -0.50 23.11
C TYR A 148 -1.47 -1.85 23.46
N VAL A 149 -0.89 -2.54 22.46
CA VAL A 149 -0.27 -3.85 22.66
C VAL A 149 0.99 -3.75 23.52
N MET A 150 1.89 -2.81 23.21
CA MET A 150 3.22 -2.78 23.82
C MET A 150 3.28 -2.05 25.16
N LEU A 151 2.41 -1.09 25.39
CA LEU A 151 2.39 -0.29 26.64
C LEU A 151 1.10 -0.45 27.45
N GLY A 152 0.08 -1.09 26.92
CA GLY A 152 -1.25 -1.18 27.54
C GLY A 152 -1.97 0.17 27.62
N TRP A 153 -1.61 1.14 26.77
CA TRP A 153 -2.28 2.44 26.71
C TRP A 153 -3.51 2.35 25.80
N SER A 154 -4.50 3.23 26.05
CA SER A 154 -5.62 3.35 25.12
C SER A 154 -5.15 3.74 23.72
N GLU A 155 -5.73 3.15 22.68
CA GLU A 155 -5.42 3.48 21.28
C GLU A 155 -5.60 4.98 20.97
N VAL A 156 -6.61 5.61 21.59
CA VAL A 156 -6.84 7.06 21.47
C VAL A 156 -5.62 7.87 21.91
N ILE A 157 -4.91 7.42 22.97
CA ILE A 157 -3.68 8.10 23.43
C ILE A 157 -2.60 8.01 22.33
N GLY A 158 -2.44 6.85 21.70
CA GLY A 158 -1.49 6.66 20.59
C GLY A 158 -1.83 7.54 19.40
N ILE A 159 -3.11 7.61 19.01
CA ILE A 159 -3.60 8.48 17.95
C ILE A 159 -3.28 9.95 18.25
N LEU A 160 -3.52 10.41 19.48
CA LEU A 160 -3.24 11.79 19.87
C LEU A 160 -1.74 12.10 19.92
N ILE A 161 -0.89 11.18 20.38
CA ILE A 161 0.56 11.33 20.30
C ILE A 161 1.00 11.47 18.85
N GLY A 162 0.49 10.61 17.97
CA GLY A 162 0.72 10.67 16.53
C GLY A 162 0.33 12.03 15.95
N PHE A 163 -0.86 12.52 16.26
CA PHE A 163 -1.33 13.85 15.85
C PHE A 163 -0.36 14.97 16.27
N VAL A 164 0.03 15.00 17.53
CA VAL A 164 0.93 16.06 18.05
C VAL A 164 2.27 16.03 17.31
N LEU A 165 2.83 14.85 17.05
CA LEU A 165 4.09 14.70 16.34
C LEU A 165 3.97 15.13 14.87
N VAL A 166 2.93 14.67 14.15
CA VAL A 166 2.65 15.09 12.76
C VAL A 166 2.53 16.61 12.66
N VAL A 167 1.74 17.21 13.53
CA VAL A 167 1.57 18.67 13.57
C VAL A 167 2.90 19.38 13.83
N ALA A 168 3.69 18.87 14.79
CA ALA A 168 4.98 19.47 15.11
C ALA A 168 5.93 19.48 13.89
N TYR A 169 6.08 18.36 13.18
CA TYR A 169 6.95 18.26 12.00
C TYR A 169 6.45 19.12 10.84
N CYS A 170 5.17 18.98 10.48
CA CYS A 170 4.59 19.73 9.38
C CYS A 170 4.65 21.23 9.63
N TYR A 171 4.31 21.68 10.84
CA TYR A 171 4.32 23.11 11.18
C TYR A 171 5.74 23.70 11.23
N ALA A 172 6.73 22.93 11.72
CA ALA A 172 8.09 23.38 11.92
C ALA A 172 8.80 23.69 10.58
N GLY A 173 8.82 22.74 9.64
CA GLY A 173 9.64 22.85 8.44
C GLY A 173 9.02 22.29 7.15
N GLY A 174 7.73 21.94 7.15
CA GLY A 174 7.06 21.42 5.96
C GLY A 174 7.73 20.16 5.42
N ILE A 175 7.77 20.01 4.09
CA ILE A 175 8.33 18.83 3.42
C ILE A 175 9.82 18.63 3.70
N ARG A 176 10.59 19.69 3.96
CA ARG A 176 12.02 19.59 4.27
C ARG A 176 12.23 18.89 5.61
N ALA A 177 11.45 19.27 6.64
CA ALA A 177 11.48 18.60 7.94
C ALA A 177 11.05 17.14 7.81
N SER A 178 9.94 16.89 7.09
CA SER A 178 9.44 15.55 6.81
C SER A 178 10.54 14.68 6.16
N ILE A 179 11.18 15.10 5.08
CA ILE A 179 12.22 14.32 4.39
C ILE A 179 13.42 14.03 5.29
N TRP A 180 13.84 14.96 6.13
CA TRP A 180 14.98 14.74 7.04
C TRP A 180 14.64 13.75 8.15
N THR A 181 13.46 13.88 8.74
CA THR A 181 12.98 12.92 9.74
C THR A 181 12.75 11.54 9.13
N ASP A 182 12.14 11.46 7.95
CA ASP A 182 11.86 10.22 7.24
C ASP A 182 13.14 9.43 6.92
N ALA A 183 14.22 10.11 6.52
CA ALA A 183 15.51 9.47 6.27
C ALA A 183 16.11 8.85 7.53
N ALA A 184 15.99 9.50 8.70
CA ALA A 184 16.40 8.93 9.97
C ALA A 184 15.46 7.79 10.42
N GLN A 185 14.17 7.97 10.26
CA GLN A 185 13.12 7.00 10.57
C GLN A 185 13.27 5.74 9.73
N SER A 186 13.53 5.86 8.41
CA SER A 186 13.77 4.70 7.53
C SER A 186 14.97 3.85 8.00
N SER A 187 15.99 4.48 8.57
CA SER A 187 17.14 3.77 9.14
C SER A 187 16.75 2.97 10.39
N VAL A 188 15.94 3.55 11.26
CA VAL A 188 15.43 2.86 12.47
C VAL A 188 14.48 1.73 12.08
N MET A 189 13.61 1.94 11.09
CA MET A 189 12.69 0.91 10.56
C MET A 189 13.47 -0.34 10.11
N ILE A 190 14.48 -0.19 9.26
CA ILE A 190 15.21 -1.34 8.73
C ILE A 190 16.07 -2.03 9.78
N ILE A 191 16.69 -1.28 10.70
CA ILE A 191 17.49 -1.84 11.78
C ILE A 191 16.60 -2.63 12.75
N GLY A 192 15.51 -2.03 13.22
CA GLY A 192 14.57 -2.68 14.13
C GLY A 192 13.95 -3.93 13.53
N SER A 193 13.46 -3.84 12.29
CA SER A 193 12.88 -4.99 11.59
C SER A 193 13.90 -6.10 11.33
N SER A 194 15.16 -5.76 10.98
CA SER A 194 16.23 -6.75 10.78
C SER A 194 16.53 -7.51 12.07
N LEU A 195 16.59 -6.80 13.20
CA LEU A 195 16.78 -7.43 14.51
C LEU A 195 15.63 -8.38 14.84
N LEU A 196 14.37 -7.93 14.71
CA LEU A 196 13.22 -8.76 14.99
C LEU A 196 13.16 -9.97 14.04
N CYS A 197 13.42 -9.79 12.76
CA CYS A 197 13.48 -10.87 11.78
C CYS A 197 14.51 -11.94 12.17
N TYR A 198 15.70 -11.53 12.58
CA TYR A 198 16.75 -12.45 13.02
C TYR A 198 16.33 -13.27 14.24
N VAL A 199 15.76 -12.62 15.25
CA VAL A 199 15.32 -13.28 16.49
C VAL A 199 14.11 -14.17 16.21
N ALA A 200 13.10 -13.67 15.47
CA ALA A 200 11.90 -14.42 15.12
C ALA A 200 12.23 -15.68 14.30
N LEU A 201 13.16 -15.58 13.33
CA LEU A 201 13.60 -16.73 12.55
C LEU A 201 14.33 -17.76 13.44
N GLY A 202 15.11 -17.30 14.43
CA GLY A 202 15.73 -18.18 15.42
C GLY A 202 14.72 -18.91 16.29
N GLU A 203 13.66 -18.21 16.73
CA GLU A 203 12.59 -18.76 17.58
C GLU A 203 11.83 -19.87 16.89
N VAL A 204 11.52 -19.73 15.59
CA VAL A 204 10.81 -20.77 14.82
C VAL A 204 11.73 -21.89 14.30
N GLY A 205 13.01 -21.92 14.67
CA GLY A 205 13.95 -22.98 14.23
C GLY A 205 14.55 -22.78 12.84
N GLY A 206 14.70 -21.53 12.41
CA GLY A 206 15.24 -21.16 11.10
C GLY A 206 14.23 -21.36 9.96
N PHE A 207 14.73 -21.36 8.72
CA PHE A 207 13.86 -21.53 7.54
C PHE A 207 13.19 -22.91 7.48
N SER A 208 13.85 -23.97 7.97
CA SER A 208 13.25 -25.30 8.02
C SER A 208 12.09 -25.33 9.02
N GLY A 209 12.32 -24.86 10.26
CA GLY A 209 11.26 -24.82 11.26
C GLY A 209 10.10 -23.88 10.89
N LEU A 210 10.40 -22.78 10.17
CA LEU A 210 9.37 -21.91 9.60
C LEU A 210 8.49 -22.67 8.61
N HIS A 211 9.10 -23.42 7.68
CA HIS A 211 8.36 -24.21 6.69
C HIS A 211 7.53 -25.30 7.36
N ASP A 212 8.16 -26.11 8.19
CA ASP A 212 7.51 -27.22 8.89
C ASP A 212 6.35 -26.72 9.80
N GLY A 213 6.54 -25.57 10.44
CA GLY A 213 5.53 -24.94 11.28
C GLY A 213 4.31 -24.42 10.52
N LEU A 214 4.51 -23.88 9.32
CA LEU A 214 3.42 -23.46 8.43
C LEU A 214 2.69 -24.68 7.85
N GLU A 215 3.42 -25.65 7.31
CA GLU A 215 2.86 -26.85 6.70
C GLU A 215 2.07 -27.67 7.71
N GLY A 216 2.58 -27.80 8.94
CA GLY A 216 1.91 -28.50 10.03
C GLY A 216 0.60 -27.85 10.49
N GLN A 217 0.39 -26.56 10.23
CA GLN A 217 -0.89 -25.89 10.50
C GLN A 217 -1.87 -26.05 9.35
N ASN A 218 -1.43 -25.81 8.12
CA ASN A 218 -2.23 -25.94 6.91
C ASN A 218 -1.28 -25.97 5.69
N ALA A 219 -1.33 -27.02 4.89
CA ALA A 219 -0.53 -27.17 3.67
C ALA A 219 -0.74 -26.01 2.66
N ASN A 220 -1.89 -25.35 2.67
CA ASN A 220 -2.13 -24.18 1.82
C ASN A 220 -1.22 -22.99 2.18
N LEU A 221 -0.72 -22.89 3.41
CA LEU A 221 0.20 -21.82 3.82
C LEU A 221 1.59 -21.95 3.18
N THR A 222 1.98 -23.15 2.75
CA THR A 222 3.24 -23.39 2.03
C THR A 222 3.08 -23.40 0.51
N SER A 223 1.84 -23.28 0.01
CA SER A 223 1.57 -23.12 -1.41
C SER A 223 1.90 -21.69 -1.88
N ILE A 224 2.56 -21.58 -3.03
CA ILE A 224 2.80 -20.29 -3.67
C ILE A 224 1.61 -19.78 -4.48
N VAL A 225 0.60 -20.61 -4.71
CA VAL A 225 -0.65 -20.23 -5.38
C VAL A 225 -1.79 -20.47 -4.40
N PRO A 226 -2.60 -19.46 -4.07
CA PRO A 226 -3.76 -19.65 -3.21
C PRO A 226 -4.75 -20.63 -3.84
N ALA A 227 -5.38 -21.45 -3.00
CA ALA A 227 -6.57 -22.19 -3.42
C ALA A 227 -7.73 -21.22 -3.67
N ASP A 228 -8.69 -21.63 -4.48
CA ASP A 228 -10.01 -20.96 -4.63
C ASP A 228 -9.99 -19.52 -5.13
N LEU A 229 -9.17 -19.23 -6.15
CA LEU A 229 -9.16 -17.92 -6.83
C LEU A 229 -10.32 -17.83 -7.85
N ASN A 230 -11.37 -17.07 -7.54
CA ASN A 230 -12.55 -16.91 -8.39
C ASN A 230 -12.27 -16.38 -9.80
N PHE A 231 -11.19 -15.60 -9.96
CA PHE A 231 -10.82 -14.96 -11.24
C PHE A 231 -9.51 -15.48 -11.81
N GLY A 232 -8.94 -16.53 -11.23
CA GLY A 232 -7.69 -17.14 -11.66
C GLY A 232 -6.42 -16.38 -11.23
N VAL A 233 -5.30 -17.09 -11.25
CA VAL A 233 -4.02 -16.61 -10.72
C VAL A 233 -3.45 -15.44 -11.51
N THR A 234 -3.67 -15.37 -12.83
CA THR A 234 -3.14 -14.30 -13.68
C THR A 234 -3.69 -12.94 -13.29
N LEU A 235 -5.01 -12.82 -13.12
CA LEU A 235 -5.65 -11.57 -12.73
C LEU A 235 -5.30 -11.18 -11.29
N TRP A 236 -5.16 -12.17 -10.43
CA TRP A 236 -4.74 -11.97 -9.05
C TRP A 236 -3.32 -11.39 -8.97
N ILE A 237 -2.33 -11.95 -9.69
CA ILE A 237 -0.96 -11.40 -9.76
C ILE A 237 -0.96 -10.03 -10.46
N PHE A 238 -1.75 -9.85 -11.52
CA PHE A 238 -1.86 -8.58 -12.23
C PHE A 238 -2.41 -7.47 -11.32
N ALA A 239 -3.29 -7.81 -10.37
CA ALA A 239 -3.76 -6.85 -9.37
C ALA A 239 -2.62 -6.29 -8.52
N PHE A 240 -1.64 -7.11 -8.14
CA PHE A 240 -0.46 -6.66 -7.40
C PHE A 240 0.47 -5.78 -8.25
N PHE A 241 0.62 -6.09 -9.53
CA PHE A 241 1.34 -5.21 -10.45
C PHE A 241 0.70 -3.83 -10.54
N LEU A 242 -0.63 -3.76 -10.70
CA LEU A 242 -1.35 -2.50 -10.69
C LEU A 242 -1.29 -1.80 -9.33
N GLY A 243 -1.29 -2.57 -8.24
CA GLY A 243 -1.04 -2.07 -6.89
C GLY A 243 0.31 -1.36 -6.76
N GLY A 244 1.38 -1.98 -7.27
CA GLY A 244 2.70 -1.36 -7.33
C GLY A 244 2.75 -0.14 -8.24
N LEU A 245 2.12 -0.19 -9.40
CA LEU A 245 2.00 0.93 -10.32
C LEU A 245 1.22 2.11 -9.70
N SER A 246 0.30 1.81 -8.76
CA SER A 246 -0.47 2.82 -8.03
C SER A 246 0.39 3.78 -7.21
N VAL A 247 1.67 3.48 -6.98
CA VAL A 247 2.62 4.41 -6.34
C VAL A 247 2.72 5.74 -7.08
N ALA A 248 2.55 5.74 -8.42
CA ALA A 248 2.53 6.96 -9.22
C ALA A 248 1.26 7.80 -9.02
N GLY A 249 0.20 7.19 -8.53
CA GLY A 249 -1.05 7.87 -8.15
C GLY A 249 -1.10 8.30 -6.68
N GLN A 250 0.01 8.20 -5.94
CA GLN A 250 0.07 8.54 -4.51
C GLN A 250 0.68 9.94 -4.30
N PRO A 251 -0.14 10.97 -4.02
CA PRO A 251 0.34 12.36 -3.91
C PRO A 251 1.46 12.53 -2.88
N GLN A 252 1.42 11.78 -1.76
CA GLN A 252 2.41 11.84 -0.70
C GLN A 252 3.79 11.29 -1.14
N VAL A 253 3.86 10.30 -2.02
CA VAL A 253 5.12 9.78 -2.58
C VAL A 253 5.58 10.66 -3.74
N VAL A 254 4.65 11.05 -4.61
CA VAL A 254 4.90 11.94 -5.75
C VAL A 254 5.51 13.27 -5.31
N SER A 255 5.07 13.83 -4.18
CA SER A 255 5.63 15.08 -3.64
C SER A 255 7.15 15.00 -3.40
N ARG A 256 7.68 13.80 -3.03
CA ARG A 256 9.12 13.57 -2.89
C ARG A 256 9.83 13.58 -4.25
N VAL A 257 9.22 12.99 -5.26
CA VAL A 257 9.74 13.04 -6.64
C VAL A 257 9.78 14.48 -7.16
N MET A 258 8.78 15.29 -6.82
CA MET A 258 8.72 16.72 -7.20
C MET A 258 9.79 17.58 -6.49
N THR A 259 10.44 17.09 -5.43
CA THR A 259 11.58 17.79 -4.80
C THR A 259 12.90 17.60 -5.56
N LEU A 260 12.96 16.73 -6.57
CA LEU A 260 14.15 16.43 -7.35
C LEU A 260 14.25 17.36 -8.55
N GLY A 261 15.40 18.01 -8.70
CA GLY A 261 15.62 19.02 -9.74
C GLY A 261 15.86 18.42 -11.13
N THR A 262 16.56 17.29 -11.23
CA THR A 262 17.02 16.73 -12.49
C THR A 262 16.61 15.26 -12.70
N ASP A 263 16.64 14.80 -13.96
CA ASP A 263 16.40 13.38 -14.30
C ASP A 263 17.49 12.46 -13.71
N GLU A 264 18.72 12.96 -13.56
CA GLU A 264 19.82 12.23 -12.94
C GLU A 264 19.57 12.02 -11.43
N ASP A 265 19.07 13.05 -10.75
CA ASP A 265 18.66 12.95 -9.34
C ASP A 265 17.55 11.93 -9.17
N ARG A 266 16.56 11.89 -10.09
CA ARG A 266 15.48 10.91 -10.07
C ARG A 266 15.98 9.47 -10.24
N LYS A 267 16.91 9.23 -11.17
CA LYS A 267 17.52 7.91 -11.38
C LYS A 267 18.32 7.46 -10.15
N THR A 268 19.08 8.38 -9.58
CA THR A 268 19.84 8.14 -8.35
C THR A 268 18.88 7.83 -7.18
N ALA A 269 17.80 8.59 -7.04
CA ALA A 269 16.77 8.33 -6.04
C ALA A 269 16.09 6.97 -6.24
N MET A 270 15.80 6.58 -7.49
CA MET A 270 15.25 5.26 -7.81
C MET A 270 16.15 4.13 -7.30
N LEU A 271 17.48 4.22 -7.50
CA LEU A 271 18.41 3.21 -7.02
C LEU A 271 18.41 3.11 -5.49
N TRP A 272 18.42 4.24 -4.79
CA TRP A 272 18.33 4.28 -3.32
C TRP A 272 17.00 3.72 -2.82
N PHE A 273 15.89 4.04 -3.51
CA PHE A 273 14.57 3.53 -3.17
C PHE A 273 14.54 1.99 -3.18
N PHE A 274 14.96 1.36 -4.29
CA PHE A 274 14.91 -0.10 -4.43
C PHE A 274 15.99 -0.81 -3.60
N ALA A 275 17.15 -0.20 -3.37
CA ALA A 275 18.17 -0.74 -2.49
C ALA A 275 17.68 -0.88 -1.03
N TRP A 276 16.79 0.01 -0.60
CA TRP A 276 16.13 -0.08 0.70
C TRP A 276 14.87 -0.95 0.67
N GLN A 277 14.02 -0.77 -0.35
CA GLN A 277 12.72 -1.44 -0.47
C GLN A 277 12.85 -2.97 -0.49
N THR A 278 13.79 -3.48 -1.28
CA THR A 278 13.89 -4.93 -1.52
C THR A 278 14.22 -5.72 -0.26
N PRO A 279 15.29 -5.40 0.51
CA PRO A 279 15.57 -6.14 1.74
C PRO A 279 14.48 -5.95 2.80
N PHE A 280 13.89 -4.76 2.91
CA PHE A 280 12.84 -4.49 3.87
C PHE A 280 11.59 -5.35 3.62
N LEU A 281 11.17 -5.48 2.36
CA LEU A 281 10.04 -6.34 1.99
C LEU A 281 10.28 -7.81 2.40
N VAL A 282 11.49 -8.35 2.11
CA VAL A 282 11.84 -9.72 2.49
C VAL A 282 11.81 -9.92 4.01
N ILE A 283 12.35 -8.95 4.76
CA ILE A 283 12.34 -8.96 6.23
C ILE A 283 10.89 -9.01 6.74
N MET A 284 9.99 -8.17 6.21
CA MET A 284 8.60 -8.11 6.67
C MET A 284 7.81 -9.38 6.33
N VAL A 285 8.07 -10.00 5.17
CA VAL A 285 7.50 -11.32 4.83
C VAL A 285 7.93 -12.37 5.85
N ILE A 286 9.22 -12.46 6.17
CA ILE A 286 9.72 -13.43 7.16
C ILE A 286 9.09 -13.20 8.53
N ILE A 287 8.97 -11.96 8.99
CA ILE A 287 8.34 -11.63 10.29
C ILE A 287 6.86 -12.05 10.28
N GLY A 288 6.12 -11.75 9.21
CA GLY A 288 4.70 -12.11 9.09
C GLY A 288 4.49 -13.64 9.10
N LEU A 289 5.31 -14.38 8.37
CA LEU A 289 5.27 -15.86 8.38
C LEU A 289 5.69 -16.43 9.74
N ALA A 290 6.71 -15.88 10.38
CA ALA A 290 7.13 -16.31 11.71
C ALA A 290 6.04 -16.05 12.76
N SER A 291 5.34 -14.92 12.69
CA SER A 291 4.22 -14.64 13.59
C SER A 291 3.07 -15.65 13.41
N ARG A 292 2.84 -16.15 12.18
CA ARG A 292 1.86 -17.23 11.94
C ARG A 292 2.24 -18.53 12.64
N VAL A 293 3.54 -18.86 12.66
CA VAL A 293 4.02 -20.07 13.33
C VAL A 293 3.93 -19.96 14.87
N VAL A 294 4.24 -18.76 15.41
CA VAL A 294 4.24 -18.53 16.86
C VAL A 294 2.82 -18.40 17.42
N PHE A 295 1.93 -17.70 16.72
CA PHE A 295 0.57 -17.42 17.18
C PHE A 295 -0.45 -18.21 16.35
N THR A 296 -1.03 -19.26 16.94
CA THR A 296 -1.92 -20.21 16.24
C THR A 296 -3.39 -20.08 16.64
N GLY A 297 -3.74 -19.16 17.54
CA GLY A 297 -5.10 -19.03 18.07
C GLY A 297 -6.11 -18.51 17.04
N SER A 298 -7.31 -19.09 16.99
CA SER A 298 -8.40 -18.64 16.10
C SER A 298 -8.87 -17.21 16.39
N ASP A 299 -8.70 -16.74 17.63
CA ASP A 299 -9.11 -15.40 18.07
C ASP A 299 -7.98 -14.37 18.01
N PHE A 300 -6.82 -14.77 17.45
CA PHE A 300 -5.67 -13.87 17.31
C PHE A 300 -5.89 -12.87 16.17
N ASP A 301 -5.74 -11.57 16.47
CA ASP A 301 -5.76 -10.54 15.44
C ASP A 301 -4.42 -10.58 14.65
N PRO A 302 -4.43 -10.99 13.36
CA PRO A 302 -3.23 -11.09 12.54
C PRO A 302 -2.47 -9.76 12.39
N GLU A 303 -3.14 -8.61 12.45
CA GLU A 303 -2.51 -7.29 12.39
C GLU A 303 -1.61 -7.01 13.61
N LEU A 304 -1.81 -7.70 14.73
CA LEU A 304 -0.97 -7.59 15.92
C LEU A 304 0.25 -8.51 15.90
N GLY A 305 0.47 -9.29 14.84
CA GLY A 305 1.55 -10.29 14.74
C GLY A 305 2.93 -9.75 15.04
N LEU A 306 3.34 -8.65 14.42
CA LEU A 306 4.67 -8.07 14.63
C LEU A 306 4.85 -7.47 16.04
N PRO A 307 3.96 -6.60 16.56
CA PRO A 307 4.12 -6.08 17.91
C PRO A 307 4.08 -7.15 18.99
N MET A 308 3.23 -8.16 18.86
CA MET A 308 3.17 -9.28 19.79
C MET A 308 4.43 -10.14 19.73
N LEU A 309 4.95 -10.43 18.52
CA LEU A 309 6.18 -11.18 18.35
C LEU A 309 7.38 -10.45 18.99
N ALA A 310 7.44 -9.12 18.84
CA ALA A 310 8.46 -8.32 19.49
C ALA A 310 8.37 -8.38 21.04
N MET A 311 7.16 -8.35 21.58
CA MET A 311 6.93 -8.46 23.04
C MET A 311 7.33 -9.82 23.58
N GLU A 312 7.09 -10.91 22.83
CA GLU A 312 7.39 -12.27 23.23
C GLU A 312 8.89 -12.59 23.16
N THR A 313 9.59 -12.05 22.16
CA THR A 313 10.95 -12.49 21.83
C THR A 313 12.06 -11.52 22.22
N LEU A 314 11.75 -10.25 22.45
CA LEU A 314 12.76 -9.22 22.69
C LEU A 314 12.78 -8.69 24.13
N GLY A 315 13.95 -8.27 24.60
CA GLY A 315 14.05 -7.52 25.86
C GLY A 315 13.50 -6.08 25.74
N PRO A 316 13.16 -5.44 26.87
CA PRO A 316 12.42 -4.18 26.93
C PRO A 316 13.00 -3.03 26.09
N PHE A 317 14.33 -2.87 26.04
CA PHE A 317 14.97 -1.84 25.22
C PHE A 317 14.68 -2.05 23.72
N TRP A 318 14.78 -3.29 23.25
CA TRP A 318 14.56 -3.64 21.86
C TRP A 318 13.07 -3.59 21.46
N VAL A 319 12.18 -3.93 22.39
CA VAL A 319 10.74 -3.71 22.21
C VAL A 319 10.45 -2.21 22.00
N GLY A 320 11.11 -1.34 22.78
CA GLY A 320 11.02 0.10 22.59
C GLY A 320 11.55 0.57 21.23
N LEU A 321 12.60 -0.05 20.69
CA LEU A 321 13.10 0.19 19.34
C LEU A 321 12.06 -0.23 18.27
N ILE A 322 11.41 -1.39 18.45
CA ILE A 322 10.35 -1.83 17.52
C ILE A 322 9.15 -0.88 17.56
N LEU A 323 8.72 -0.48 18.75
CA LEU A 323 7.65 0.52 18.89
C LEU A 323 8.04 1.84 18.19
N ALA A 324 9.28 2.29 18.36
CA ALA A 324 9.80 3.47 17.66
C ALA A 324 9.85 3.26 16.13
N SER A 325 10.13 2.04 15.65
CA SER A 325 10.11 1.70 14.23
C SER A 325 8.70 1.76 13.64
N ILE A 326 7.68 1.29 14.37
CA ILE A 326 6.27 1.39 13.97
C ILE A 326 5.86 2.87 13.92
N PHE A 327 6.18 3.64 14.96
CA PHE A 327 5.91 5.08 14.98
C PHE A 327 6.67 5.83 13.88
N ALA A 328 7.91 5.46 13.59
CA ALA A 328 8.66 6.01 12.47
C ALA A 328 7.93 5.82 11.14
N ALA A 329 7.44 4.61 10.87
CA ALA A 329 6.70 4.29 9.65
C ALA A 329 5.36 5.05 9.58
N THR A 330 4.61 5.10 10.68
CA THR A 330 3.32 5.80 10.72
C THR A 330 3.48 7.30 10.55
N MET A 331 4.48 7.88 11.24
CA MET A 331 4.72 9.33 11.21
C MET A 331 5.22 9.81 9.85
N SER A 332 6.21 9.11 9.24
CA SER A 332 6.75 9.46 7.92
C SER A 332 5.68 9.46 6.82
N THR A 333 4.65 8.66 7.01
CA THR A 333 3.54 8.59 6.05
C THR A 333 2.46 9.61 6.37
N ALA A 334 2.05 9.76 7.63
CA ALA A 334 0.97 10.66 8.02
C ALA A 334 1.33 12.13 7.75
N ASP A 335 2.54 12.58 8.09
CA ASP A 335 2.99 13.95 7.81
C ASP A 335 3.07 14.23 6.31
N SER A 336 3.52 13.24 5.54
CA SER A 336 3.59 13.28 4.09
C SER A 336 2.22 13.42 3.44
N GLN A 337 1.24 12.69 3.95
CA GLN A 337 -0.16 12.76 3.49
C GLN A 337 -0.79 14.11 3.82
N VAL A 338 -0.58 14.59 5.03
CA VAL A 338 -1.09 15.92 5.45
C VAL A 338 -0.49 17.04 4.58
N LEU A 339 0.81 16.98 4.26
CA LEU A 339 1.46 17.97 3.38
C LEU A 339 0.98 17.86 1.94
N ALA A 340 0.80 16.64 1.41
CA ALA A 340 0.27 16.43 0.06
C ALA A 340 -1.19 16.92 -0.06
N CYS A 341 -2.03 16.66 0.95
CA CYS A 341 -3.37 17.23 1.03
C CYS A 341 -3.34 18.76 1.06
N THR A 342 -2.40 19.32 1.82
CA THR A 342 -2.24 20.78 1.91
C THR A 342 -1.90 21.36 0.54
N ALA A 343 -0.95 20.76 -0.19
CA ALA A 343 -0.58 21.19 -1.53
C ALA A 343 -1.77 21.13 -2.50
N ALA A 344 -2.48 19.99 -2.53
CA ALA A 344 -3.65 19.82 -3.39
C ALA A 344 -4.76 20.85 -3.06
N PHE A 345 -5.03 21.06 -1.78
CA PHE A 345 -6.05 22.01 -1.35
C PHE A 345 -5.70 23.46 -1.69
N THR A 346 -4.46 23.88 -1.40
CA THR A 346 -4.03 25.26 -1.62
C THR A 346 -3.78 25.60 -3.08
N ASP A 347 -3.31 24.64 -3.89
CA ASP A 347 -3.01 24.90 -5.30
C ASP A 347 -4.26 24.77 -6.19
N ASP A 348 -5.15 23.81 -5.92
CA ASP A 348 -6.24 23.50 -6.83
C ASP A 348 -7.64 23.84 -6.29
N VAL A 349 -7.90 23.67 -4.97
CA VAL A 349 -9.23 24.00 -4.40
C VAL A 349 -9.34 25.49 -4.10
N MET A 350 -8.32 26.06 -3.44
CA MET A 350 -8.28 27.48 -3.03
C MET A 350 -6.99 28.17 -3.56
N PRO A 351 -6.79 28.32 -4.87
CA PRO A 351 -5.54 28.85 -5.44
C PRO A 351 -5.23 30.28 -5.01
N GLU A 352 -6.20 31.04 -4.56
CA GLU A 352 -6.02 32.39 -4.02
C GLU A 352 -5.18 32.45 -2.73
N ILE A 353 -5.06 31.33 -2.00
CA ILE A 353 -4.19 31.25 -0.81
C ILE A 353 -2.86 30.54 -1.08
N SER A 354 -2.60 30.08 -2.31
CA SER A 354 -1.46 29.24 -2.67
C SER A 354 -0.11 29.89 -2.37
N GLN A 355 -0.03 31.23 -2.33
CA GLN A 355 1.19 31.99 -2.01
C GLN A 355 1.22 32.50 -0.56
N ASP A 356 0.14 32.29 0.22
CA ASP A 356 0.08 32.72 1.61
C ASP A 356 0.59 31.61 2.53
N HIS A 357 1.86 31.66 2.87
CA HIS A 357 2.52 30.67 3.73
C HIS A 357 1.82 30.46 5.08
N LYS A 358 1.26 31.53 5.69
CA LYS A 358 0.56 31.40 6.98
C LYS A 358 -0.75 30.65 6.83
N LYS A 359 -1.55 30.93 5.80
CA LYS A 359 -2.79 30.24 5.52
C LYS A 359 -2.54 28.79 5.14
N THR A 360 -1.49 28.51 4.36
CA THR A 360 -1.06 27.15 4.02
C THR A 360 -0.81 26.31 5.30
N LYS A 361 -0.10 26.86 6.29
CA LYS A 361 0.11 26.20 7.58
C LYS A 361 -1.18 25.94 8.36
N ILE A 362 -2.16 26.87 8.30
CA ILE A 362 -3.47 26.66 8.93
C ILE A 362 -4.23 25.52 8.27
N VAL A 363 -4.20 25.44 6.93
CA VAL A 363 -4.79 24.32 6.18
C VAL A 363 -4.16 23.00 6.60
N THR A 364 -2.84 22.95 6.77
CA THR A 364 -2.13 21.76 7.28
C THR A 364 -2.67 21.30 8.63
N LEU A 365 -2.88 22.22 9.57
CA LEU A 365 -3.44 21.90 10.89
C LEU A 365 -4.88 21.37 10.81
N ILE A 366 -5.71 21.97 9.95
CA ILE A 366 -7.10 21.53 9.75
C ILE A 366 -7.15 20.11 9.19
N ILE A 367 -6.31 19.82 8.19
CA ILE A 367 -6.23 18.49 7.57
C ILE A 367 -5.75 17.44 8.59
N ALA A 368 -4.72 17.75 9.37
CA ALA A 368 -4.23 16.85 10.41
C ALA A 368 -5.31 16.57 11.49
N ALA A 369 -6.03 17.58 11.91
CA ALA A 369 -7.15 17.43 12.86
C ALA A 369 -8.30 16.60 12.27
N PHE A 370 -8.61 16.78 10.99
CA PHE A 370 -9.62 16.01 10.28
C PHE A 370 -9.26 14.53 10.17
N ALA A 371 -8.02 14.20 9.79
CA ALA A 371 -7.53 12.83 9.74
C ALA A 371 -7.57 12.16 11.14
N THR A 372 -7.19 12.90 12.18
CA THR A 372 -7.28 12.43 13.58
C THR A 372 -8.71 12.12 14.00
N ALA A 373 -9.65 12.99 13.64
CA ALA A 373 -11.07 12.77 13.92
C ALA A 373 -11.60 11.51 13.21
N ILE A 374 -11.20 11.26 11.95
CA ILE A 374 -11.53 10.02 11.22
C ILE A 374 -10.96 8.80 11.96
N SER A 375 -9.70 8.85 12.41
CA SER A 375 -9.04 7.76 13.12
C SER A 375 -9.77 7.41 14.42
N ILE A 376 -10.09 8.42 15.24
CA ILE A 376 -10.82 8.21 16.49
C ILE A 376 -12.22 7.65 16.22
N PHE A 377 -12.93 8.19 15.22
CA PHE A 377 -14.26 7.71 14.84
C PHE A 377 -14.23 6.27 14.35
N GLY A 378 -13.18 5.90 13.59
CA GLY A 378 -12.97 4.55 13.07
C GLY A 378 -12.93 3.47 14.16
N LEU A 379 -12.43 3.78 15.36
CA LEU A 379 -12.41 2.84 16.50
C LEU A 379 -13.82 2.39 16.94
N TYR A 380 -14.86 3.14 16.58
CA TYR A 380 -16.25 2.86 16.98
C TYR A 380 -17.10 2.31 15.84
N VAL A 381 -16.51 2.11 14.65
CA VAL A 381 -17.19 1.58 13.46
C VAL A 381 -16.66 0.17 13.15
N PRO A 382 -17.49 -0.85 12.97
CA PRO A 382 -17.02 -2.19 12.62
C PRO A 382 -16.11 -2.17 11.39
N GLY A 383 -14.88 -2.70 11.54
CA GLY A 383 -13.85 -2.71 10.48
C GLY A 383 -13.19 -1.36 10.19
N GLY A 384 -13.60 -0.29 10.87
CA GLY A 384 -13.00 1.05 10.71
C GLY A 384 -11.62 1.19 11.35
N ASP A 385 -11.16 0.19 12.09
CA ASP A 385 -9.85 0.09 12.70
C ASP A 385 -8.87 -0.83 11.95
N SER A 386 -9.32 -1.52 10.89
CA SER A 386 -8.43 -2.33 10.05
C SER A 386 -7.48 -1.45 9.24
N VAL A 387 -6.20 -1.52 9.57
CA VAL A 387 -5.15 -0.78 8.86
C VAL A 387 -5.01 -1.28 7.43
N PHE A 388 -5.10 -2.60 7.22
CA PHE A 388 -5.05 -3.19 5.88
C PHE A 388 -6.15 -2.65 4.97
N ALA A 389 -7.41 -2.75 5.40
CA ALA A 389 -8.57 -2.37 4.59
C ALA A 389 -8.57 -0.87 4.24
N LEU A 390 -8.26 0.00 5.21
CA LEU A 390 -8.21 1.45 4.98
C LEU A 390 -7.10 1.86 4.01
N VAL A 391 -5.92 1.25 4.14
CA VAL A 391 -4.77 1.53 3.26
C VAL A 391 -5.02 1.01 1.84
N VAL A 392 -5.53 -0.21 1.70
CA VAL A 392 -5.88 -0.82 0.41
C VAL A 392 -6.91 0.04 -0.33
N LEU A 393 -7.98 0.47 0.35
CA LEU A 393 -8.98 1.36 -0.22
C LEU A 393 -8.36 2.66 -0.72
N ALA A 394 -7.51 3.31 0.08
CA ALA A 394 -6.92 4.59 -0.28
C ALA A 394 -5.89 4.46 -1.41
N VAL A 395 -5.00 3.47 -1.35
CA VAL A 395 -3.94 3.26 -2.36
C VAL A 395 -4.53 2.89 -3.71
N TYR A 396 -5.46 1.95 -3.74
CA TYR A 396 -6.06 1.51 -5.00
C TYR A 396 -7.11 2.49 -5.53
N GLY A 397 -7.79 3.22 -4.65
CA GLY A 397 -8.67 4.32 -5.02
C GLY A 397 -7.92 5.44 -5.74
N LEU A 398 -6.88 5.98 -5.12
CA LEU A 398 -6.03 7.02 -5.72
C LEU A 398 -5.30 6.50 -6.96
N GLY A 399 -4.76 5.28 -6.93
CA GLY A 399 -4.13 4.65 -8.07
C GLY A 399 -5.07 4.55 -9.27
N SER A 400 -6.31 4.12 -9.05
CA SER A 400 -7.33 4.00 -10.11
C SER A 400 -7.74 5.34 -10.70
N ILE A 401 -7.72 6.40 -9.90
CA ILE A 401 -8.06 7.76 -10.34
C ILE A 401 -6.91 8.38 -11.12
N PHE A 402 -5.68 8.36 -10.59
CA PHE A 402 -4.56 9.12 -11.14
C PHE A 402 -3.77 8.38 -12.21
N VAL A 403 -3.47 7.09 -12.02
CA VAL A 403 -2.55 6.36 -12.90
C VAL A 403 -3.03 6.31 -14.35
N PRO A 404 -4.31 6.00 -14.66
CA PRO A 404 -4.78 6.03 -16.05
C PRO A 404 -4.63 7.40 -16.70
N ILE A 405 -4.95 8.49 -15.99
CA ILE A 405 -4.83 9.85 -16.52
C ILE A 405 -3.36 10.20 -16.77
N LEU A 406 -2.46 9.85 -15.85
CA LEU A 406 -1.02 10.08 -16.02
C LEU A 406 -0.46 9.31 -17.21
N ILE A 407 -0.88 8.04 -17.41
CA ILE A 407 -0.47 7.23 -18.56
C ILE A 407 -0.97 7.87 -19.86
N ILE A 408 -2.21 8.32 -19.91
CA ILE A 408 -2.81 8.93 -21.10
C ILE A 408 -2.12 10.25 -21.43
N ARG A 409 -1.83 11.07 -20.43
CA ARG A 409 -1.08 12.33 -20.61
C ARG A 409 0.39 12.08 -20.97
N TRP A 410 1.03 11.10 -20.34
CA TRP A 410 2.37 10.66 -20.72
C TRP A 410 2.42 10.16 -22.17
N ALA A 411 1.36 9.50 -22.63
CA ALA A 411 1.22 9.06 -24.02
C ALA A 411 0.92 10.20 -25.01
N GLY A 412 0.83 11.45 -24.54
CA GLY A 412 0.65 12.64 -25.38
C GLY A 412 -0.81 12.99 -25.71
N TYR A 413 -1.78 12.36 -25.00
CA TYR A 413 -3.18 12.78 -25.10
C TYR A 413 -3.46 13.92 -24.12
N GLU A 414 -4.30 14.85 -24.54
CA GLU A 414 -4.75 16.00 -23.74
C GLU A 414 -6.29 15.92 -23.57
N PRO A 415 -6.80 15.03 -22.68
CA PRO A 415 -8.23 14.93 -22.46
C PRO A 415 -8.76 16.24 -21.87
N ASP A 416 -9.90 16.71 -22.36
CA ASP A 416 -10.54 17.91 -21.83
C ASP A 416 -11.15 17.68 -20.43
N THR A 417 -11.65 18.75 -19.82
CA THR A 417 -12.26 18.75 -18.48
C THR A 417 -13.30 17.64 -18.32
N ASN A 418 -14.28 17.54 -19.25
CA ASN A 418 -15.37 16.55 -19.13
C ASN A 418 -14.84 15.11 -19.26
N HIS A 419 -13.88 14.89 -20.15
CA HIS A 419 -13.25 13.60 -20.36
C HIS A 419 -12.47 13.17 -19.11
N THR A 420 -11.61 14.04 -18.59
CA THR A 420 -10.82 13.78 -17.37
C THR A 420 -11.73 13.51 -16.16
N MET A 421 -12.76 14.34 -15.97
CA MET A 421 -13.73 14.13 -14.88
C MET A 421 -14.51 12.82 -15.03
N ALA A 422 -14.93 12.47 -16.25
CA ALA A 422 -15.63 11.20 -16.50
C ALA A 422 -14.75 10.00 -16.16
N MET A 423 -13.46 10.03 -16.50
CA MET A 423 -12.50 8.97 -16.16
C MET A 423 -12.35 8.82 -14.63
N MET A 424 -12.17 9.95 -13.91
CA MET A 424 -12.05 9.93 -12.44
C MET A 424 -13.29 9.39 -11.76
N LEU A 425 -14.48 9.83 -12.20
CA LEU A 425 -15.75 9.39 -11.62
C LEU A 425 -16.04 7.91 -11.95
N ALA A 426 -15.74 7.45 -13.17
CA ALA A 426 -15.86 6.03 -13.52
C ALA A 426 -14.96 5.15 -12.66
N ALA A 427 -13.70 5.56 -12.46
CA ALA A 427 -12.77 4.86 -11.57
C ALA A 427 -13.28 4.83 -10.13
N LEU A 428 -13.68 5.98 -9.59
CA LEU A 428 -14.19 6.11 -8.21
C LEU A 428 -15.41 5.23 -7.97
N ILE A 429 -16.42 5.35 -8.84
CA ILE A 429 -17.67 4.57 -8.72
C ILE A 429 -17.36 3.07 -8.78
N THR A 430 -16.49 2.66 -9.70
CA THR A 430 -16.12 1.26 -9.85
C THR A 430 -15.36 0.73 -8.63
N VAL A 431 -14.42 1.49 -8.08
CA VAL A 431 -13.70 1.12 -6.86
C VAL A 431 -14.68 0.94 -5.69
N ILE A 432 -15.60 1.88 -5.49
CA ILE A 432 -16.60 1.80 -4.41
C ILE A 432 -17.50 0.58 -4.60
N LEU A 433 -18.08 0.40 -5.81
CA LEU A 433 -18.97 -0.73 -6.08
C LEU A 433 -18.27 -2.07 -5.91
N TRP A 434 -17.02 -2.16 -6.37
CA TRP A 434 -16.22 -3.38 -6.22
C TRP A 434 -15.92 -3.70 -4.75
N SER A 435 -15.54 -2.69 -3.97
CA SER A 435 -15.24 -2.87 -2.54
C SER A 435 -16.46 -3.30 -1.72
N VAL A 436 -17.67 -2.81 -2.07
CA VAL A 436 -18.90 -3.21 -1.35
C VAL A 436 -19.54 -4.50 -1.89
N SER A 437 -19.09 -5.00 -3.04
CA SER A 437 -19.63 -6.24 -3.63
C SER A 437 -19.06 -7.52 -3.02
N GLY A 438 -17.98 -7.41 -2.20
CA GLY A 438 -17.26 -8.54 -1.64
C GLY A 438 -16.21 -9.16 -2.58
N PHE A 439 -16.09 -8.71 -3.84
CA PHE A 439 -15.06 -9.20 -4.77
C PHE A 439 -13.66 -8.62 -4.48
N GLY A 440 -13.56 -7.68 -3.54
CA GLY A 440 -12.29 -7.05 -3.14
C GLY A 440 -11.28 -8.03 -2.54
N ASP A 441 -11.75 -9.11 -1.95
CA ASP A 441 -10.92 -10.18 -1.36
C ASP A 441 -10.29 -11.08 -2.45
N ASP A 442 -10.96 -11.23 -3.59
CA ASP A 442 -10.45 -12.03 -4.72
C ASP A 442 -9.52 -11.22 -5.63
N ILE A 443 -9.91 -10.00 -5.96
CA ILE A 443 -9.12 -9.07 -6.80
C ILE A 443 -9.21 -7.66 -6.24
N PHE A 444 -8.07 -7.06 -6.01
CA PHE A 444 -8.01 -5.68 -5.53
C PHE A 444 -8.68 -4.69 -6.49
N PRO A 445 -9.33 -3.64 -5.95
CA PRO A 445 -10.12 -2.67 -6.71
C PRO A 445 -9.36 -1.92 -7.81
N SER A 446 -8.01 -1.97 -7.81
CA SER A 446 -7.17 -1.35 -8.84
C SER A 446 -7.44 -1.90 -10.25
N VAL A 447 -7.73 -3.21 -10.37
CA VAL A 447 -8.01 -3.83 -11.68
C VAL A 447 -9.28 -3.26 -12.31
N PRO A 448 -10.46 -3.40 -11.69
CA PRO A 448 -11.68 -2.85 -12.27
C PRO A 448 -11.68 -1.32 -12.28
N GLY A 449 -11.11 -0.65 -11.29
CA GLY A 449 -11.07 0.81 -11.22
C GLY A 449 -10.24 1.45 -12.34
N MET A 450 -9.00 1.00 -12.56
CA MET A 450 -8.18 1.47 -13.69
C MET A 450 -8.78 1.05 -15.02
N GLY A 451 -9.35 -0.18 -15.12
CA GLY A 451 -10.05 -0.67 -16.30
C GLY A 451 -11.20 0.26 -16.69
N ALA A 452 -12.02 0.67 -15.74
CA ALA A 452 -13.14 1.58 -15.98
C ALA A 452 -12.68 2.95 -16.51
N ALA A 453 -11.58 3.50 -15.94
CA ALA A 453 -11.00 4.74 -16.42
C ALA A 453 -10.51 4.62 -17.88
N PHE A 454 -9.79 3.55 -18.23
CA PHE A 454 -9.34 3.33 -19.61
C PHE A 454 -10.49 3.08 -20.58
N ILE A 455 -11.49 2.29 -20.20
CA ILE A 455 -12.69 2.06 -21.01
C ILE A 455 -13.39 3.39 -21.27
N THR A 456 -13.55 4.23 -20.23
CA THR A 456 -14.13 5.57 -20.38
C THR A 456 -13.32 6.43 -21.35
N HIS A 457 -11.99 6.39 -21.26
CA HIS A 457 -11.12 7.10 -22.21
C HIS A 457 -11.37 6.65 -23.66
N PHE A 458 -11.35 5.34 -23.91
CA PHE A 458 -11.60 4.80 -25.26
C PHE A 458 -13.00 5.13 -25.79
N MET A 459 -14.03 5.02 -24.95
CA MET A 459 -15.41 5.37 -25.34
C MET A 459 -15.55 6.86 -25.69
N MET A 460 -14.98 7.75 -24.85
CA MET A 460 -15.01 9.19 -25.09
C MET A 460 -14.26 9.57 -26.38
N ASN A 461 -13.13 8.94 -26.65
CA ASN A 461 -12.39 9.14 -27.89
C ASN A 461 -13.17 8.69 -29.12
N GLN A 462 -13.86 7.55 -29.06
CA GLN A 462 -14.70 7.06 -30.14
C GLN A 462 -15.88 7.99 -30.44
N LEU A 463 -16.50 8.54 -29.40
CA LEU A 463 -17.64 9.46 -29.53
C LEU A 463 -17.22 10.84 -30.11
N ARG A 464 -15.94 11.19 -29.98
CA ARG A 464 -15.38 12.48 -30.45
C ARG A 464 -14.60 12.38 -31.75
N SER A 465 -14.76 11.33 -32.52
CA SER A 465 -13.91 10.88 -33.62
C SER A 465 -13.70 11.87 -34.79
N SER A 466 -14.12 13.14 -34.70
CA SER A 466 -13.91 14.12 -35.76
C SER A 466 -12.80 15.14 -35.54
N ASP A 467 -12.29 15.34 -34.30
CA ASP A 467 -11.44 16.49 -34.02
C ASP A 467 -10.16 16.22 -33.20
N ILE A 468 -9.88 14.97 -32.81
CA ILE A 468 -8.67 14.68 -32.03
C ILE A 468 -7.60 14.14 -32.97
N SER A 469 -6.53 14.90 -33.10
CA SER A 469 -5.31 14.51 -33.78
C SER A 469 -4.84 13.14 -33.27
N PRO A 470 -4.74 12.14 -34.14
CA PRO A 470 -4.30 10.82 -33.70
C PRO A 470 -2.81 10.87 -33.39
N LEU A 471 -2.38 10.22 -32.30
CA LEU A 471 -1.06 9.61 -32.14
C LEU A 471 0.16 10.41 -32.63
N GLY A 472 0.20 11.68 -32.36
CA GLY A 472 1.29 12.51 -32.82
C GLY A 472 2.36 12.77 -31.77
N ARG A 473 2.92 11.80 -31.09
CA ARG A 473 4.21 11.78 -30.39
C ARG A 473 4.32 10.56 -29.47
N PHE A 474 4.09 9.38 -30.00
CA PHE A 474 4.57 8.19 -29.35
C PHE A 474 6.07 8.04 -29.69
N ASP A 475 6.94 8.61 -28.90
CA ASP A 475 8.21 7.97 -28.59
C ASP A 475 7.89 6.81 -27.62
N LEU A 476 7.21 5.79 -28.14
CA LEU A 476 7.07 4.53 -27.43
C LEU A 476 8.48 4.10 -27.02
N PRO A 477 8.73 3.83 -25.73
CA PRO A 477 9.92 3.11 -25.34
C PRO A 477 9.95 1.87 -26.24
N ASN A 478 11.08 1.68 -26.93
CA ASN A 478 11.30 0.72 -27.97
C ASN A 478 10.47 -0.54 -27.69
N PHE A 479 9.60 -0.97 -28.61
CA PHE A 479 8.68 -2.11 -28.46
C PHE A 479 9.36 -3.35 -27.85
N LYS A 480 10.68 -3.45 -28.02
CA LYS A 480 11.54 -4.43 -27.34
C LYS A 480 11.56 -4.28 -25.82
N THR A 481 11.55 -3.07 -25.29
CA THR A 481 11.62 -2.84 -23.83
C THR A 481 10.26 -3.12 -23.16
N ILE A 482 9.15 -2.77 -23.83
CA ILE A 482 7.80 -3.15 -23.41
C ILE A 482 7.62 -4.66 -23.53
N GLY A 483 8.08 -5.26 -24.63
CA GLY A 483 8.03 -6.71 -24.86
C GLY A 483 8.85 -7.50 -23.84
N ILE A 484 10.04 -7.03 -23.48
CA ILE A 484 10.87 -7.66 -22.44
C ILE A 484 10.21 -7.49 -21.06
N GLY A 485 9.68 -6.32 -20.73
CA GLY A 485 8.96 -6.11 -19.47
C GLY A 485 7.71 -6.99 -19.38
N ALA A 486 6.92 -7.04 -20.44
CA ALA A 486 5.76 -7.92 -20.52
C ALA A 486 6.18 -9.41 -20.46
N LEU A 487 7.28 -9.79 -21.10
CA LEU A 487 7.79 -11.16 -21.07
C LEU A 487 8.26 -11.54 -19.65
N VAL A 488 8.97 -10.65 -18.97
CA VAL A 488 9.44 -10.88 -17.58
C VAL A 488 8.26 -11.00 -16.60
N ILE A 489 7.17 -10.28 -16.84
CA ILE A 489 5.97 -10.35 -16.00
C ILE A 489 5.10 -11.57 -16.37
N LEU A 490 4.89 -11.81 -17.66
CA LEU A 490 3.95 -12.82 -18.13
C LEU A 490 4.56 -14.23 -18.16
N THR A 491 5.90 -14.36 -18.35
CA THR A 491 6.52 -15.69 -18.45
C THR A 491 6.37 -16.51 -17.17
N PRO A 492 6.64 -16.00 -15.95
CA PRO A 492 6.38 -16.76 -14.72
C PRO A 492 4.90 -17.11 -14.55
N VAL A 493 4.02 -16.17 -14.88
CA VAL A 493 2.56 -16.35 -14.76
C VAL A 493 2.06 -17.41 -15.75
N THR A 494 2.47 -17.33 -17.01
CA THR A 494 2.08 -18.31 -18.04
C THR A 494 2.71 -19.68 -17.80
N VAL A 495 3.91 -19.75 -17.21
CA VAL A 495 4.53 -21.03 -16.82
C VAL A 495 3.75 -21.66 -15.66
N VAL A 496 3.34 -20.86 -14.66
CA VAL A 496 2.51 -21.34 -13.54
C VAL A 496 1.13 -21.78 -14.06
N GLU A 497 0.43 -21.00 -14.87
CA GLU A 497 -0.84 -21.41 -15.46
C GLU A 497 -0.70 -22.63 -16.40
N ALA A 498 0.33 -22.65 -17.24
CA ALA A 498 0.58 -23.79 -18.13
C ALA A 498 0.91 -25.06 -17.30
N SER A 499 1.66 -24.94 -16.23
CA SER A 499 1.90 -26.07 -15.32
C SER A 499 0.61 -26.55 -14.64
N TYR A 500 -0.29 -25.64 -14.25
CA TYR A 500 -1.59 -25.95 -13.69
C TYR A 500 -2.51 -26.64 -14.70
N ILE A 501 -2.55 -26.14 -15.93
CA ILE A 501 -3.38 -26.71 -17.01
C ILE A 501 -2.79 -28.05 -17.51
N LEU A 502 -1.46 -28.17 -17.64
CA LEU A 502 -0.77 -29.37 -18.13
C LEU A 502 -0.71 -30.47 -17.06
N ALA A 503 -0.67 -30.08 -15.80
CA ALA A 503 -0.66 -31.03 -14.70
C ALA A 503 -2.01 -31.72 -14.51
N GLY A 504 -3.12 -31.08 -14.90
CA GLY A 504 -4.46 -31.56 -14.63
C GLY A 504 -4.79 -31.56 -13.13
N PRO A 505 -6.07 -31.58 -12.75
CA PRO A 505 -6.44 -31.64 -11.35
C PRO A 505 -5.86 -32.86 -10.59
N ASP A 506 -5.66 -33.97 -11.29
CA ASP A 506 -5.18 -35.23 -10.68
C ASP A 506 -3.66 -35.26 -10.38
N SER A 507 -2.86 -34.36 -10.93
CA SER A 507 -1.40 -34.36 -10.70
C SER A 507 -0.97 -33.51 -9.50
N LEU A 508 -1.84 -32.69 -8.98
CA LEU A 508 -1.63 -31.99 -7.70
C LEU A 508 -1.93 -32.86 -6.50
N GLU A 509 -2.68 -33.94 -6.68
CA GLU A 509 -2.94 -34.95 -5.67
C GLU A 509 -1.74 -35.89 -5.42
N SER A 510 -0.74 -35.93 -6.32
CA SER A 510 0.42 -36.82 -6.18
C SER A 510 1.51 -36.31 -5.22
N GLY A 511 1.35 -35.17 -4.62
CA GLY A 511 2.28 -34.53 -3.68
C GLY A 511 1.95 -34.75 -2.19
N GLY A 512 1.28 -35.85 -1.83
CA GLY A 512 1.11 -36.24 -0.42
C GLY A 512 -0.08 -35.61 0.32
N GLY A 513 -0.97 -34.91 -0.39
CA GLY A 513 -2.31 -34.62 0.13
C GLY A 513 -3.14 -35.91 0.15
N PRO A 514 -4.11 -36.06 1.05
CA PRO A 514 -4.99 -37.20 1.01
C PRO A 514 -5.65 -37.24 -0.37
N SER A 515 -5.46 -38.36 -1.09
CA SER A 515 -6.19 -38.68 -2.31
C SER A 515 -7.67 -38.41 -2.09
N GLY A 516 -8.45 -38.14 -3.12
CA GLY A 516 -9.90 -37.85 -3.02
C GLY A 516 -10.74 -38.64 -1.99
N ASP A 517 -10.15 -39.62 -1.36
CA ASP A 517 -10.69 -40.39 -0.23
C ASP A 517 -11.09 -39.52 0.97
N TRP A 518 -10.47 -38.35 1.21
CA TRP A 518 -10.87 -37.50 2.34
C TRP A 518 -12.24 -36.84 2.15
N LEU A 519 -12.61 -36.50 0.93
CA LEU A 519 -13.97 -36.03 0.61
C LEU A 519 -15.01 -37.14 0.84
N VAL A 520 -14.58 -38.38 0.57
CA VAL A 520 -15.37 -39.56 0.77
C VAL A 520 -15.44 -39.88 2.29
N GLU A 521 -14.31 -39.81 3.02
CA GLU A 521 -14.29 -40.02 4.47
C GLU A 521 -15.05 -38.97 5.27
N ALA A 522 -14.98 -37.69 4.85
CA ALA A 522 -15.76 -36.62 5.48
C ALA A 522 -17.28 -36.74 5.24
N SER A 523 -17.67 -37.48 4.19
CA SER A 523 -19.10 -37.74 3.86
C SER A 523 -19.62 -39.05 4.39
N PHE A 524 -18.77 -39.91 4.95
CA PHE A 524 -19.13 -41.21 5.53
C PHE A 524 -19.56 -41.11 6.99
N GLY A 525 -20.42 -40.24 7.29
CA GLY A 525 -21.24 -40.36 8.50
C GLY A 525 -22.65 -40.67 8.09
N THR A 526 -23.42 -41.12 9.03
CA THR A 526 -24.86 -41.18 8.93
C THR A 526 -25.52 -39.80 8.99
N GLU A 527 -24.78 -38.74 8.69
CA GLU A 527 -25.26 -37.37 8.72
C GLU A 527 -25.64 -36.92 7.31
N GLN A 528 -26.80 -36.31 7.18
CA GLN A 528 -27.27 -35.64 5.97
C GLN A 528 -26.33 -34.47 5.65
N LEU A 529 -25.70 -34.52 4.50
CA LEU A 529 -24.77 -33.48 4.00
C LEU A 529 -25.47 -32.50 3.12
N ALA A 530 -26.44 -32.00 3.22
CA ALA A 530 -27.31 -31.08 2.54
C ALA A 530 -28.71 -31.67 2.40
N ASP A 531 -29.68 -30.84 2.41
CA ASP A 531 -31.08 -31.25 2.35
C ASP A 531 -31.33 -32.21 1.16
N GLY A 532 -31.51 -33.47 1.50
CA GLY A 532 -31.93 -34.48 0.55
C GLY A 532 -30.84 -35.29 -0.17
N ILE A 533 -29.59 -35.26 0.29
CA ILE A 533 -28.51 -36.08 -0.27
C ILE A 533 -27.96 -37.04 0.80
N ASP A 534 -28.13 -38.36 0.60
CA ASP A 534 -27.53 -39.39 1.41
C ASP A 534 -26.39 -40.09 0.65
N TYR A 535 -25.28 -40.32 1.34
CA TYR A 535 -24.13 -41.04 0.81
C TYR A 535 -24.04 -42.43 1.43
N VAL A 536 -23.96 -43.43 0.56
CA VAL A 536 -23.76 -44.81 0.98
C VAL A 536 -22.47 -45.35 0.38
N ASN A 537 -21.55 -45.81 1.22
CA ASN A 537 -20.33 -46.48 0.77
C ASN A 537 -20.47 -48.01 0.97
N ASP A 538 -20.41 -48.75 -0.11
CA ASP A 538 -20.37 -50.21 -0.12
C ASP A 538 -18.93 -50.78 -0.12
N GLY A 539 -17.92 -49.89 0.07
CA GLY A 539 -16.50 -50.26 0.11
C GLY A 539 -15.77 -50.25 -1.24
N GLN A 540 -16.45 -50.00 -2.37
CA GLN A 540 -15.85 -49.92 -3.70
C GLN A 540 -16.43 -48.82 -4.57
N THR A 541 -17.61 -48.31 -4.28
CA THR A 541 -18.28 -47.29 -5.09
C THR A 541 -19.06 -46.32 -4.20
N LEU A 542 -18.87 -45.04 -4.45
CA LEU A 542 -19.69 -43.99 -3.85
C LEU A 542 -21.01 -43.92 -4.61
N THR A 543 -22.12 -44.21 -3.93
CA THR A 543 -23.47 -44.02 -4.49
C THR A 543 -24.10 -42.81 -3.80
N VAL A 544 -24.52 -41.85 -4.61
CA VAL A 544 -25.23 -40.67 -4.13
C VAL A 544 -26.71 -40.84 -4.51
N GLU A 545 -27.56 -40.96 -3.53
CA GLU A 545 -29.02 -41.01 -3.72
C GLU A 545 -29.60 -39.62 -3.44
N MET A 546 -30.19 -39.00 -4.45
CA MET A 546 -30.91 -37.73 -4.28
C MET A 546 -32.40 -38.06 -4.00
N HIS A 547 -32.87 -37.61 -2.86
CA HIS A 547 -34.29 -37.68 -2.52
C HIS A 547 -35.04 -36.53 -3.19
N THR A 548 -36.00 -36.86 -4.02
CA THR A 548 -36.76 -35.86 -4.81
C THR A 548 -37.81 -35.09 -4.00
N ASP A 549 -37.95 -35.37 -2.72
CA ASP A 549 -38.98 -34.77 -1.85
C ASP A 549 -38.45 -33.59 -1.01
N ALA A 550 -37.18 -33.17 -1.19
CA ALA A 550 -36.67 -31.96 -0.58
C ALA A 550 -37.02 -30.74 -1.46
N VAL A 551 -38.08 -30.05 -1.12
CA VAL A 551 -38.49 -28.76 -1.68
C VAL A 551 -37.97 -27.64 -0.83
#